data_8391e41edca21bc3b468e7d9c402cc57
#
_entry.id   8391e41edca21bc3b468e7d9c402cc57
#
_cell.length_a   1.000
_cell.length_b   1.000
_cell.length_c   1.000
_cell.angle_alpha   90.00
_cell.angle_beta   90.00
_cell.angle_gamma   90.00
#
_symmetry.space_group_name_H-M   'P 1'
#
loop_
_entity.id
_entity.type
_entity.pdbx_description
1 polymer ?
#
loop_
_entity_poly.entity_id
_entity_poly.type
_entity_poly.pdbx_seq_one_letter_code
_entity_poly.pdbx_strand_id
1 'polypeptide(L)'
;MAAHPSVFDLGPRARVVFAVVWLGAQAALIGTAGLRPEHAFGFRMFSESTTEEMHLYRRTFDGELVSEANGAWWTRDKNRARIHHSMRDYIDAPELSFYDVRMPASYGEAAELWRLQRALDDTIGRLGDDDRTTAAFVVDVTLRHGGGEPRTVRLESRARTPDPH
;
A
#
# COMPACT_ATOMS: atom_id res chain seq x y z
N MET A 1 40.97 -7.83 37.92
CA MET A 1 39.86 -7.58 36.96
C MET A 1 40.46 -7.70 35.56
N ALA A 2 40.19 -8.81 34.88
CA ALA A 2 40.64 -9.00 33.49
C ALA A 2 39.67 -8.29 32.57
N ALA A 3 40.17 -7.35 31.76
CA ALA A 3 39.37 -6.67 30.73
C ALA A 3 38.96 -7.71 29.68
N HIS A 4 37.65 -7.92 29.51
CA HIS A 4 37.14 -8.70 28.41
C HIS A 4 37.53 -8.02 27.07
N PRO A 5 38.23 -8.71 26.15
CA PRO A 5 38.48 -8.16 24.83
C PRO A 5 37.12 -7.95 24.14
N SER A 6 36.83 -6.71 23.76
CA SER A 6 35.64 -6.41 22.97
C SER A 6 35.80 -7.08 21.60
N VAL A 7 34.83 -7.93 21.20
CA VAL A 7 34.81 -8.71 19.95
C VAL A 7 34.85 -7.82 18.68
N PHE A 8 34.80 -6.49 18.83
CA PHE A 8 34.75 -5.49 17.75
C PHE A 8 35.93 -4.53 17.71
N ASP A 9 37.10 -4.88 18.33
CA ASP A 9 38.25 -3.98 18.23
C ASP A 9 39.02 -4.20 16.90
N LEU A 10 38.44 -3.62 15.84
CA LEU A 10 39.04 -3.59 14.52
C LEU A 10 40.32 -2.71 14.57
N GLY A 11 41.43 -3.22 14.07
CA GLY A 11 42.66 -2.42 13.91
C GLY A 11 42.42 -1.21 12.99
N PRO A 12 43.23 -0.16 13.07
CA PRO A 12 42.98 1.11 12.36
C PRO A 12 42.81 0.95 10.85
N ARG A 13 43.53 0.03 10.21
CA ARG A 13 43.38 -0.27 8.77
C ARG A 13 42.05 -0.92 8.48
N ALA A 14 41.59 -1.85 9.29
CA ALA A 14 40.30 -2.51 9.12
C ALA A 14 39.12 -1.53 9.33
N ARG A 15 39.24 -0.57 10.22
CA ARG A 15 38.25 0.51 10.43
C ARG A 15 38.13 1.39 9.16
N VAL A 16 39.26 1.77 8.57
CA VAL A 16 39.26 2.57 7.34
C VAL A 16 38.63 1.79 6.16
N VAL A 17 39.01 0.53 5.98
CA VAL A 17 38.42 -0.33 4.94
C VAL A 17 36.91 -0.48 5.14
N PHE A 18 36.49 -0.76 6.37
CA PHE A 18 35.07 -0.86 6.69
C PHE A 18 34.32 0.44 6.37
N ALA A 19 34.87 1.60 6.80
CA ALA A 19 34.23 2.90 6.53
C ALA A 19 34.12 3.19 5.03
N VAL A 20 35.15 2.90 4.24
CA VAL A 20 35.13 3.10 2.78
C VAL A 20 34.10 2.18 2.10
N VAL A 21 34.07 0.89 2.47
CA VAL A 21 33.08 -0.06 1.94
C VAL A 21 31.66 0.34 2.32
N TRP A 22 31.45 0.73 3.58
CA TRP A 22 30.14 1.17 4.07
C TRP A 22 29.65 2.44 3.36
N LEU A 23 30.50 3.47 3.25
CA LEU A 23 30.14 4.71 2.55
C LEU A 23 29.92 4.46 1.06
N GLY A 24 30.72 3.60 0.43
CA GLY A 24 30.54 3.19 -0.97
C GLY A 24 29.22 2.48 -1.19
N ALA A 25 28.83 1.56 -0.28
CA ALA A 25 27.53 0.89 -0.31
C ALA A 25 26.36 1.88 -0.15
N GLN A 26 26.47 2.82 0.79
CA GLN A 26 25.45 3.88 0.98
C GLN A 26 25.31 4.76 -0.27
N ALA A 27 26.42 5.21 -0.83
CA ALA A 27 26.43 6.02 -2.05
C ALA A 27 25.80 5.26 -3.24
N ALA A 28 26.10 3.97 -3.39
CA ALA A 28 25.51 3.13 -4.43
C ALA A 28 23.99 2.95 -4.21
N LEU A 29 23.53 2.71 -2.96
CA LEU A 29 22.13 2.60 -2.63
C LEU A 29 21.36 3.90 -2.91
N ILE A 30 21.93 5.06 -2.53
CA ILE A 30 21.34 6.38 -2.80
C ILE A 30 21.29 6.64 -4.32
N GLY A 31 22.40 6.38 -5.04
CA GLY A 31 22.49 6.61 -6.49
C GLY A 31 21.55 5.71 -7.29
N THR A 32 21.27 4.50 -6.82
CA THR A 32 20.35 3.55 -7.48
C THR A 32 18.90 3.64 -6.97
N ALA A 33 18.62 4.46 -5.97
CA ALA A 33 17.28 4.60 -5.39
C ALA A 33 16.23 5.03 -6.43
N GLY A 34 16.61 5.88 -7.39
CA GLY A 34 15.75 6.31 -8.49
C GLY A 34 15.41 5.23 -9.52
N LEU A 35 16.15 4.12 -9.53
CA LEU A 35 15.91 2.99 -10.45
C LEU A 35 15.00 1.92 -9.85
N ARG A 36 14.66 2.03 -8.56
CA ARG A 36 13.83 1.06 -7.86
C ARG A 36 12.40 1.58 -7.77
N PRO A 37 11.38 0.77 -8.10
CA PRO A 37 9.99 1.18 -8.06
C PRO A 37 9.55 1.59 -6.64
N GLU A 38 10.19 1.06 -5.60
CA GLU A 38 9.88 1.32 -4.20
C GLU A 38 10.63 2.53 -3.63
N HIS A 39 11.53 3.15 -4.41
CA HIS A 39 12.43 4.24 -3.97
C HIS A 39 13.10 3.99 -2.61
N ALA A 40 13.20 2.71 -2.20
CA ALA A 40 13.80 2.31 -0.94
C ALA A 40 15.22 2.84 -0.84
N PHE A 41 15.57 3.42 0.32
CA PHE A 41 16.85 4.05 0.65
C PHE A 41 17.15 5.39 -0.05
N GLY A 42 16.23 5.96 -0.84
CA GLY A 42 16.37 7.33 -1.34
C GLY A 42 15.88 8.34 -0.30
N PHE A 43 16.68 9.39 -0.05
CA PHE A 43 16.35 10.49 0.87
C PHE A 43 15.26 11.43 0.28
N ARG A 44 14.27 10.89 -0.43
CA ARG A 44 13.17 11.64 -1.04
C ARG A 44 11.97 11.85 -0.13
N MET A 45 12.06 11.47 1.15
CA MET A 45 10.95 11.58 2.11
C MET A 45 10.38 12.99 2.29
N PHE A 46 11.07 14.03 1.81
CA PHE A 46 10.63 15.41 1.95
C PHE A 46 10.56 16.20 0.64
N SER A 47 10.89 15.60 -0.51
CA SER A 47 10.93 16.31 -1.80
C SER A 47 9.67 16.14 -2.66
N GLU A 48 8.83 15.15 -2.36
CA GLU A 48 7.59 14.90 -3.11
C GLU A 48 6.40 15.07 -2.17
N SER A 49 5.82 16.26 -2.12
CA SER A 49 4.53 16.48 -1.48
C SER A 49 3.41 16.04 -2.42
N THR A 50 3.20 14.74 -2.53
CA THR A 50 2.04 14.19 -3.22
C THR A 50 0.94 13.95 -2.20
N THR A 51 -0.23 14.50 -2.46
CA THR A 51 -1.45 14.19 -1.70
C THR A 51 -2.33 13.28 -2.53
N GLU A 52 -2.99 12.35 -1.87
CA GLU A 52 -3.92 11.39 -2.46
C GLU A 52 -5.29 11.50 -1.81
N GLU A 53 -6.30 11.25 -2.61
CA GLU A 53 -7.69 11.17 -2.19
C GLU A 53 -8.28 9.93 -2.86
N MET A 54 -8.93 9.06 -2.10
CA MET A 54 -9.35 7.75 -2.56
C MET A 54 -10.86 7.60 -2.43
N HIS A 55 -11.51 7.19 -3.52
CA HIS A 55 -12.92 6.81 -3.53
C HIS A 55 -13.04 5.31 -3.83
N LEU A 56 -13.57 4.56 -2.87
CA LEU A 56 -13.79 3.13 -3.01
C LEU A 56 -15.18 2.85 -3.59
N TYR A 57 -15.20 1.96 -4.56
CA TYR A 57 -16.41 1.39 -5.13
C TYR A 57 -16.35 -0.13 -5.04
N ARG A 58 -17.48 -0.73 -4.86
CA ARG A 58 -17.68 -2.16 -4.94
C ARG A 58 -18.45 -2.46 -6.22
N ARG A 59 -17.88 -3.29 -7.09
CA ARG A 59 -18.59 -3.82 -8.26
C ARG A 59 -19.32 -5.07 -7.86
N THR A 60 -20.61 -5.12 -8.11
CA THR A 60 -21.44 -6.32 -7.92
C THR A 60 -21.31 -7.27 -9.09
N PHE A 61 -21.78 -8.52 -8.94
CA PHE A 61 -21.86 -9.48 -10.06
C PHE A 61 -22.82 -9.03 -11.17
N ASP A 62 -23.78 -8.15 -10.86
CA ASP A 62 -24.69 -7.54 -11.84
C ASP A 62 -24.03 -6.36 -12.59
N GLY A 63 -22.77 -6.04 -12.27
CA GLY A 63 -21.99 -4.98 -12.90
C GLY A 63 -22.25 -3.57 -12.34
N GLU A 64 -23.07 -3.43 -11.30
CA GLU A 64 -23.32 -2.17 -10.64
C GLU A 64 -22.09 -1.72 -9.82
N LEU A 65 -21.75 -0.42 -9.88
CA LEU A 65 -20.74 0.21 -9.05
C LEU A 65 -21.41 0.91 -7.86
N VAL A 66 -21.22 0.36 -6.67
CA VAL A 66 -21.74 0.90 -5.43
C VAL A 66 -20.61 1.66 -4.71
N SER A 67 -20.83 2.94 -4.43
CA SER A 67 -19.87 3.75 -3.67
C SER A 67 -19.89 3.34 -2.20
N GLU A 68 -18.71 3.05 -1.63
CA GLU A 68 -18.56 2.58 -0.27
C GLU A 68 -17.74 3.59 0.54
N ALA A 69 -18.42 4.31 1.43
CA ALA A 69 -17.78 5.31 2.26
C ALA A 69 -16.87 4.66 3.33
N ASN A 70 -15.69 5.25 3.55
CA ASN A 70 -14.75 4.81 4.59
C ASN A 70 -14.31 3.33 4.49
N GLY A 71 -14.37 2.74 3.31
CA GLY A 71 -13.95 1.36 3.09
C GLY A 71 -14.79 0.33 3.83
N ALA A 72 -16.05 0.64 4.13
CA ALA A 72 -16.96 -0.26 4.83
C ALA A 72 -18.25 -0.46 4.02
N TRP A 73 -18.78 -1.68 4.03
CA TRP A 73 -20.00 -2.02 3.31
C TRP A 73 -20.84 -3.08 4.03
N TRP A 74 -22.07 -3.24 3.59
CA TRP A 74 -23.01 -4.21 4.11
C TRP A 74 -23.40 -5.21 3.04
N THR A 75 -23.38 -6.49 3.41
CA THR A 75 -23.89 -7.58 2.58
C THR A 75 -24.93 -8.39 3.32
N ARG A 76 -25.42 -9.44 2.69
CA ARG A 76 -26.26 -10.45 3.33
C ARG A 76 -25.63 -11.82 3.17
N ASP A 77 -25.61 -12.57 4.27
CA ASP A 77 -25.20 -13.97 4.25
C ASP A 77 -26.24 -14.89 3.60
N LYS A 78 -25.94 -16.19 3.57
CA LYS A 78 -26.87 -17.22 3.09
C LYS A 78 -28.21 -17.27 3.83
N ASN A 79 -28.26 -16.80 5.08
CA ASN A 79 -29.45 -16.72 5.93
C ASN A 79 -30.19 -15.38 5.80
N ARG A 80 -29.74 -14.50 4.89
CA ARG A 80 -30.21 -13.12 4.71
C ARG A 80 -29.92 -12.19 5.89
N ALA A 81 -29.09 -12.59 6.84
CA ALA A 81 -28.62 -11.71 7.91
C ALA A 81 -27.68 -10.65 7.31
N ARG A 82 -27.78 -9.42 7.81
CA ARG A 82 -26.88 -8.34 7.41
C ARG A 82 -25.52 -8.53 8.08
N ILE A 83 -24.47 -8.53 7.26
CA ILE A 83 -23.10 -8.58 7.72
C ILE A 83 -22.42 -7.26 7.33
N HIS A 84 -21.72 -6.68 8.29
CA HIS A 84 -20.85 -5.53 8.09
C HIS A 84 -19.45 -6.02 7.75
N HIS A 85 -18.88 -5.45 6.70
CA HIS A 85 -17.51 -5.68 6.28
C HIS A 85 -16.75 -4.36 6.33
N SER A 86 -15.47 -4.45 6.62
CA SER A 86 -14.55 -3.32 6.51
C SER A 86 -13.27 -3.79 5.82
N MET A 87 -12.70 -2.96 4.96
CA MET A 87 -11.38 -3.24 4.38
C MET A 87 -10.33 -3.55 5.44
N ARG A 88 -10.45 -2.94 6.62
CA ARG A 88 -9.55 -3.16 7.77
C ARG A 88 -9.59 -4.59 8.32
N ASP A 89 -10.67 -5.31 8.09
CA ASP A 89 -10.80 -6.70 8.55
C ASP A 89 -10.00 -7.65 7.66
N TYR A 90 -9.60 -7.20 6.48
CA TYR A 90 -8.94 -8.00 5.45
C TYR A 90 -7.50 -7.59 5.16
N ILE A 91 -7.12 -6.35 5.43
CA ILE A 91 -5.79 -5.82 5.16
C ILE A 91 -5.10 -5.39 6.46
N ASP A 92 -3.86 -5.84 6.61
CA ASP A 92 -3.01 -5.57 7.79
C ASP A 92 -2.17 -4.30 7.58
N ALA A 93 -2.78 -3.26 6.98
CA ALA A 93 -2.12 -2.00 6.63
C ALA A 93 -3.07 -0.83 6.93
N PRO A 94 -3.13 -0.38 8.20
CA PRO A 94 -4.04 0.69 8.62
C PRO A 94 -3.79 2.02 7.91
N GLU A 95 -2.60 2.25 7.40
CA GLU A 95 -2.24 3.41 6.59
C GLU A 95 -2.90 3.42 5.20
N LEU A 96 -3.35 2.26 4.70
CA LEU A 96 -4.14 2.13 3.46
C LEU A 96 -5.64 2.22 3.75
N SER A 97 -6.03 3.09 4.66
CA SER A 97 -7.45 3.32 4.91
C SER A 97 -8.05 4.07 3.73
N PHE A 98 -9.03 3.44 3.09
CA PHE A 98 -9.79 4.02 1.98
C PHE A 98 -10.77 5.08 2.49
N TYR A 99 -10.23 6.14 3.09
CA TYR A 99 -11.03 7.29 3.52
C TYR A 99 -11.11 8.32 2.38
N ASP A 100 -12.26 8.92 2.22
CA ASP A 100 -12.48 10.10 1.38
C ASP A 100 -11.79 11.35 1.97
N VAL A 101 -10.56 11.18 2.46
CA VAL A 101 -9.77 12.22 3.08
C VAL A 101 -8.45 12.34 2.34
N ARG A 102 -8.07 13.57 2.06
CA ARG A 102 -6.79 13.85 1.42
C ARG A 102 -5.64 13.52 2.37
N MET A 103 -4.78 12.60 1.97
CA MET A 103 -3.64 12.13 2.74
C MET A 103 -2.33 12.37 1.99
N PRO A 104 -1.19 12.51 2.69
CA PRO A 104 0.11 12.52 2.03
C PRO A 104 0.49 11.11 1.58
N ALA A 105 0.96 10.96 0.33
CA ALA A 105 1.54 9.73 -0.17
C ALA A 105 2.93 9.53 0.45
N SER A 106 3.01 8.73 1.50
CA SER A 106 4.20 8.62 2.36
C SER A 106 5.40 7.93 1.68
N TYR A 107 5.14 7.09 0.69
CA TYR A 107 6.18 6.26 0.03
C TYR A 107 6.42 6.64 -1.44
N GLY A 108 5.80 7.72 -1.91
CA GLY A 108 5.81 8.11 -3.31
C GLY A 108 4.69 7.41 -4.10
N GLU A 109 4.27 8.06 -5.19
CA GLU A 109 3.10 7.68 -5.99
C GLU A 109 3.10 6.22 -6.45
N ALA A 110 4.20 5.77 -7.06
CA ALA A 110 4.27 4.43 -7.63
C ALA A 110 4.19 3.31 -6.58
N ALA A 111 4.84 3.52 -5.43
CA ALA A 111 4.80 2.56 -4.33
C ALA A 111 3.40 2.51 -3.70
N GLU A 112 2.76 3.66 -3.56
CA GLU A 112 1.41 3.77 -2.99
C GLU A 112 0.38 3.08 -3.87
N LEU A 113 0.37 3.37 -5.18
CA LEU A 113 -0.52 2.70 -6.13
C LEU A 113 -0.31 1.17 -6.16
N TRP A 114 0.93 0.72 -6.08
CA TRP A 114 1.24 -0.71 -6.01
C TRP A 114 0.70 -1.35 -4.71
N ARG A 115 0.87 -0.69 -3.55
CA ARG A 115 0.35 -1.16 -2.26
C ARG A 115 -1.17 -1.21 -2.26
N LEU A 116 -1.82 -0.18 -2.79
CA LEU A 116 -3.28 -0.14 -2.94
C LEU A 116 -3.79 -1.28 -3.83
N GLN A 117 -3.15 -1.51 -4.98
CA GLN A 117 -3.50 -2.63 -5.86
C GLN A 117 -3.41 -3.97 -5.13
N ARG A 118 -2.31 -4.19 -4.37
CA ARG A 118 -2.13 -5.42 -3.58
C ARG A 118 -3.19 -5.54 -2.48
N ALA A 119 -3.51 -4.45 -1.79
CA ALA A 119 -4.54 -4.45 -0.76
C ALA A 119 -5.93 -4.81 -1.32
N LEU A 120 -6.28 -4.29 -2.50
CA LEU A 120 -7.52 -4.66 -3.19
C LEU A 120 -7.55 -6.15 -3.55
N ASP A 121 -6.45 -6.68 -4.11
CA ASP A 121 -6.33 -8.08 -4.50
C ASP A 121 -6.35 -9.02 -3.29
N ASP A 122 -5.73 -8.62 -2.19
CA ASP A 122 -5.73 -9.41 -0.95
C ASP A 122 -7.11 -9.40 -0.29
N THR A 123 -7.79 -8.26 -0.28
CA THR A 123 -9.15 -8.15 0.25
C THR A 123 -10.11 -9.04 -0.52
N ILE A 124 -10.14 -8.92 -1.86
CA ILE A 124 -11.06 -9.73 -2.69
C ILE A 124 -10.75 -11.23 -2.57
N GLY A 125 -9.47 -11.58 -2.36
CA GLY A 125 -9.06 -12.97 -2.17
C GLY A 125 -9.44 -13.56 -0.81
N ARG A 126 -9.67 -12.71 0.20
CA ARG A 126 -10.07 -13.13 1.55
C ARG A 126 -11.57 -13.02 1.79
N LEU A 127 -12.30 -12.36 0.89
CA LEU A 127 -13.77 -12.36 0.93
C LEU A 127 -14.28 -13.79 0.78
N GLY A 128 -14.89 -14.29 1.86
CA GLY A 128 -15.50 -15.61 1.90
C GLY A 128 -16.94 -15.61 1.39
N ASP A 129 -17.68 -16.67 1.76
CA ASP A 129 -19.09 -16.86 1.41
C ASP A 129 -20.04 -15.85 2.06
N ASP A 130 -19.54 -15.07 3.00
CA ASP A 130 -20.31 -14.03 3.70
C ASP A 130 -20.60 -12.81 2.81
N ASP A 131 -19.84 -12.64 1.73
CA ASP A 131 -20.12 -11.65 0.69
C ASP A 131 -20.32 -12.32 -0.67
N ARG A 132 -21.56 -12.54 -1.04
CA ARG A 132 -21.97 -13.14 -2.31
C ARG A 132 -22.28 -12.13 -3.39
N THR A 133 -22.15 -10.85 -3.10
CA THR A 133 -22.57 -9.77 -4.01
C THR A 133 -21.40 -9.09 -4.69
N THR A 134 -20.22 -9.09 -4.06
CA THR A 134 -19.03 -8.38 -4.55
C THR A 134 -18.26 -9.21 -5.59
N ALA A 135 -18.17 -8.68 -6.80
CA ALA A 135 -17.38 -9.24 -7.89
C ALA A 135 -15.95 -8.68 -7.92
N ALA A 136 -15.78 -7.38 -7.63
CA ALA A 136 -14.48 -6.71 -7.59
C ALA A 136 -14.57 -5.44 -6.75
N PHE A 137 -13.40 -4.96 -6.30
CA PHE A 137 -13.25 -3.61 -5.77
C PHE A 137 -12.61 -2.70 -6.81
N VAL A 138 -13.08 -1.46 -6.86
CA VAL A 138 -12.55 -0.41 -7.73
C VAL A 138 -12.23 0.79 -6.86
N VAL A 139 -11.05 1.39 -7.03
CA VAL A 139 -10.65 2.62 -6.34
C VAL A 139 -10.25 3.67 -7.35
N ASP A 140 -10.84 4.84 -7.26
CA ASP A 140 -10.38 6.04 -7.95
C ASP A 140 -9.44 6.80 -7.01
N VAL A 141 -8.16 6.85 -7.36
CA VAL A 141 -7.10 7.55 -6.62
C VAL A 141 -6.80 8.85 -7.31
N THR A 142 -7.14 9.96 -6.68
CA THR A 142 -6.80 11.29 -7.17
C THR A 142 -5.50 11.75 -6.53
N LEU A 143 -4.46 11.87 -7.33
CA LEU A 143 -3.11 12.27 -6.93
C LEU A 143 -2.87 13.73 -7.30
N ARG A 144 -2.28 14.50 -6.39
CA ARG A 144 -1.86 15.87 -6.64
C ARG A 144 -0.42 16.05 -6.17
N HIS A 145 0.47 16.31 -7.11
CA HIS A 145 1.89 16.52 -6.85
C HIS A 145 2.21 18.01 -6.76
N GLY A 146 2.84 18.44 -5.66
CA GLY A 146 3.36 19.81 -5.49
C GLY A 146 2.32 20.93 -5.70
N GLY A 147 1.02 20.67 -5.45
CA GLY A 147 -0.04 21.65 -5.72
C GLY A 147 -0.43 21.79 -7.21
N GLY A 148 0.10 20.93 -8.08
CA GLY A 148 -0.23 20.88 -9.51
C GLY A 148 -1.64 20.36 -9.82
N GLU A 149 -1.92 20.15 -11.10
CA GLU A 149 -3.17 19.59 -11.60
C GLU A 149 -3.39 18.16 -11.03
N PRO A 150 -4.59 17.86 -10.53
CA PRO A 150 -4.91 16.54 -10.04
C PRO A 150 -4.96 15.52 -11.19
N ARG A 151 -4.43 14.33 -10.95
CA ARG A 151 -4.51 13.19 -11.86
C ARG A 151 -5.25 12.04 -11.18
N THR A 152 -6.28 11.49 -11.81
CA THR A 152 -7.00 10.34 -11.28
C THR A 152 -6.51 9.05 -11.95
N VAL A 153 -6.18 8.08 -11.13
CA VAL A 153 -5.81 6.71 -11.52
C VAL A 153 -6.87 5.77 -10.99
N ARG A 154 -7.41 4.93 -11.84
CA ARG A 154 -8.36 3.88 -11.45
C ARG A 154 -7.62 2.56 -11.27
N LEU A 155 -7.77 1.97 -10.08
CA LEU A 155 -7.29 0.64 -9.75
C LEU A 155 -8.49 -0.30 -9.61
N GLU A 156 -8.32 -1.53 -10.03
CA GLU A 156 -9.35 -2.56 -9.91
C GLU A 156 -8.71 -3.85 -9.39
N SER A 157 -9.34 -4.47 -8.41
CA SER A 157 -8.92 -5.79 -7.94
C SER A 157 -9.14 -6.85 -9.03
N ARG A 158 -8.50 -8.00 -8.87
CA ARG A 158 -8.91 -9.20 -9.61
C ARG A 158 -10.39 -9.48 -9.39
N ALA A 159 -11.08 -9.97 -10.43
CA ALA A 159 -12.49 -10.34 -10.32
C ALA A 159 -12.65 -11.69 -9.61
N ARG A 160 -13.70 -11.82 -8.79
CA ARG A 160 -14.18 -13.12 -8.29
C ARG A 160 -15.06 -13.78 -9.34
N THR A 161 -14.99 -15.09 -9.38
CA THR A 161 -15.97 -15.89 -10.12
C THR A 161 -17.18 -16.11 -9.22
N PRO A 162 -18.42 -15.95 -9.72
CA PRO A 162 -19.60 -16.32 -8.96
C PRO A 162 -19.51 -17.81 -8.55
N ASP A 163 -19.85 -18.09 -7.28
CA ASP A 163 -19.92 -19.47 -6.83
C ASP A 163 -21.10 -20.17 -7.53
N PRO A 164 -20.87 -21.24 -8.30
CA PRO A 164 -21.96 -21.94 -9.00
C PRO A 164 -22.83 -22.66 -7.97
N HIS A 165 -24.03 -22.18 -7.75
CA HIS A 165 -25.09 -22.90 -7.02
C HIS A 165 -26.15 -23.42 -7.94
#